data_f6b21ff902f37613b1015e7b5902ab84
#
_entry.id   f6b21ff902f37613b1015e7b5902ab84
#
_cell.length_a   1.000
_cell.length_b   1.000
_cell.length_c   1.000
_cell.angle_alpha   90.00
_cell.angle_beta   90.00
_cell.angle_gamma   90.00
#
_symmetry.space_group_name_H-M   'P 1'
#
loop_
_entity.id
_entity.type
_entity.pdbx_description
1 polymer ?
#
loop_
_entity_poly.entity_id
_entity_poly.type
_entity_poly.pdbx_seq_one_letter_code
_entity_poly.pdbx_strand_id
1 'polypeptide(L)'
;VLLMLLFSALLVGAGALLGLWEGSAPEALFRDEPSFRAPYSQETEAPQPAETTVERAPTGDGTTLTISPLPDGEAHSLQEIYQECIDSIVSIRGYLDSGMNLGTGVILSADGYIITNSHVIEGSSRLEVVLQDERVFDALLVGRDVPSDLAVLKIECDGLSPAQFGDSSLLVVGDPVVAIGNPLGEELRGTMTD
;
A
#
# COMPACT_ATOMS: atom_id res chain seq x y z
N VAL A 1 15.88 8.96 -17.44
CA VAL A 1 15.14 10.07 -18.08
C VAL A 1 16.07 11.28 -18.25
N LEU A 2 16.80 11.70 -17.20
CA LEU A 2 17.72 12.84 -17.26
C LEU A 2 18.88 12.63 -18.25
N LEU A 3 19.40 11.40 -18.32
CA LEU A 3 20.49 11.03 -19.24
C LEU A 3 20.03 11.06 -20.71
N MET A 4 18.80 10.66 -21.00
CA MET A 4 18.20 10.73 -22.35
C MET A 4 17.97 12.18 -22.80
N LEU A 5 17.55 13.07 -21.90
CA LEU A 5 17.35 14.47 -22.21
C LEU A 5 18.70 15.18 -22.50
N LEU A 6 19.77 14.84 -21.78
CA LEU A 6 21.11 15.35 -22.04
C LEU A 6 21.66 14.88 -23.39
N PHE A 7 21.39 13.64 -23.77
CA PHE A 7 21.82 13.10 -25.08
C PHE A 7 21.06 13.75 -26.24
N SER A 8 19.76 13.99 -26.08
CA SER A 8 18.93 14.72 -27.03
C SER A 8 19.41 16.19 -27.21
N ALA A 9 19.71 16.87 -26.10
CA ALA A 9 20.25 18.24 -26.15
C ALA A 9 21.63 18.30 -26.81
N LEU A 10 22.48 17.30 -26.61
CA LEU A 10 23.81 17.22 -27.24
C LEU A 10 23.72 17.01 -28.76
N LEU A 11 22.77 16.19 -29.23
CA LEU A 11 22.53 15.95 -30.66
C LEU A 11 22.01 17.21 -31.39
N VAL A 12 21.10 17.95 -30.74
CA VAL A 12 20.57 19.21 -31.29
C VAL A 12 21.68 20.28 -31.31
N GLY A 13 22.51 20.35 -30.27
CA GLY A 13 23.64 21.25 -30.18
C GLY A 13 24.72 20.97 -31.24
N ALA A 14 25.01 19.69 -31.49
CA ALA A 14 25.98 19.28 -32.53
C ALA A 14 25.49 19.60 -33.95
N GLY A 15 24.19 19.46 -34.21
CA GLY A 15 23.59 19.82 -35.50
C GLY A 15 23.65 21.33 -35.80
N ALA A 16 23.42 22.14 -34.79
CA ALA A 16 23.52 23.60 -34.89
C ALA A 16 24.96 24.08 -35.13
N LEU A 17 25.98 23.43 -34.51
CA LEU A 17 27.38 23.74 -34.68
C LEU A 17 27.94 23.39 -36.08
N LEU A 18 27.36 22.40 -36.74
CA LEU A 18 27.77 21.94 -38.07
C LEU A 18 27.02 22.65 -39.21
N GLY A 19 26.16 23.63 -38.93
CA GLY A 19 25.41 24.36 -39.94
C GLY A 19 24.42 23.47 -40.75
N LEU A 20 24.08 22.30 -40.25
CA LEU A 20 23.19 21.34 -40.93
C LEU A 20 21.71 21.58 -40.65
N TRP A 21 21.39 22.59 -39.85
CA TRP A 21 20.04 22.97 -39.49
C TRP A 21 19.64 24.28 -40.15
N GLU A 22 19.26 24.25 -41.38
CA GLU A 22 18.50 25.34 -42.02
C GLU A 22 17.04 24.96 -42.06
N GLY A 23 16.25 25.60 -41.23
CA GLY A 23 14.82 25.81 -41.36
C GLY A 23 13.95 24.58 -41.32
N SER A 24 12.94 24.61 -40.48
CA SER A 24 11.76 23.72 -40.38
C SER A 24 12.02 22.24 -40.69
N ALA A 25 11.89 21.42 -39.65
CA ALA A 25 11.85 19.96 -39.80
C ALA A 25 10.95 19.58 -41.00
N PRO A 26 11.41 18.76 -41.96
CA PRO A 26 10.58 18.37 -43.06
C PRO A 26 9.36 17.61 -42.53
N GLU A 27 8.16 18.12 -42.80
CA GLU A 27 6.87 17.49 -42.51
C GLU A 27 6.77 16.03 -42.99
N ALA A 28 7.68 15.63 -43.87
CA ALA A 28 7.75 14.28 -44.44
C ALA A 28 8.26 13.22 -43.46
N LEU A 29 8.88 13.59 -42.29
CA LEU A 29 9.40 12.63 -41.30
C LEU A 29 8.31 12.04 -40.41
N PHE A 30 7.09 12.60 -40.47
CA PHE A 30 5.95 12.13 -39.68
C PHE A 30 4.77 11.62 -40.52
N ARG A 31 4.98 11.49 -41.84
CA ARG A 31 3.99 10.83 -42.73
C ARG A 31 4.38 9.36 -42.85
N ASP A 32 3.42 8.52 -42.47
CA ASP A 32 3.44 7.06 -42.58
C ASP A 32 4.35 6.33 -41.59
N GLU A 33 4.20 6.64 -40.29
CA GLU A 33 4.39 5.59 -39.31
C GLU A 33 3.33 4.52 -39.60
N PRO A 34 3.73 3.27 -39.95
CA PRO A 34 2.79 2.18 -39.91
C PRO A 34 2.32 2.17 -38.44
N SER A 35 1.02 2.37 -38.22
CA SER A 35 0.40 2.26 -36.93
C SER A 35 0.88 0.93 -36.34
N PHE A 36 1.88 0.99 -35.45
CA PHE A 36 2.29 -0.15 -34.65
C PHE A 36 1.12 -0.45 -33.71
N ARG A 37 0.12 -1.14 -34.27
CA ARG A 37 -0.87 -1.81 -33.46
C ARG A 37 -0.09 -2.88 -32.73
N ALA A 38 0.26 -2.57 -31.47
CA ALA A 38 0.75 -3.59 -30.57
C ALA A 38 -0.23 -4.78 -30.66
N PRO A 39 0.27 -6.02 -30.83
CA PRO A 39 -0.60 -7.21 -30.92
C PRO A 39 -1.32 -7.51 -29.59
N TYR A 40 -1.33 -6.57 -28.65
CA TYR A 40 -1.94 -6.64 -27.32
C TYR A 40 -3.15 -5.69 -27.20
N SER A 41 -4.07 -5.73 -28.14
CA SER A 41 -5.40 -5.14 -27.94
C SER A 41 -6.48 -6.21 -28.00
N GLN A 42 -6.28 -7.30 -27.25
CA GLN A 42 -7.40 -7.91 -26.57
C GLN A 42 -7.52 -7.13 -25.25
N GLU A 43 -8.52 -6.28 -25.13
CA GLU A 43 -9.07 -5.87 -23.85
C GLU A 43 -9.51 -7.17 -23.16
N THR A 44 -8.57 -7.84 -22.52
CA THR A 44 -8.90 -8.83 -21.53
C THR A 44 -9.51 -8.01 -20.41
N GLU A 45 -10.83 -8.05 -20.29
CA GLU A 45 -11.57 -7.51 -19.16
C GLU A 45 -10.80 -7.92 -17.90
N ALA A 46 -10.33 -6.93 -17.13
CA ALA A 46 -9.57 -7.21 -15.93
C ALA A 46 -10.41 -8.16 -15.06
N PRO A 47 -9.83 -9.24 -14.53
CA PRO A 47 -10.60 -10.17 -13.71
C PRO A 47 -11.30 -9.38 -12.62
N GLN A 48 -12.62 -9.56 -12.51
CA GLN A 48 -13.39 -8.91 -11.45
C GLN A 48 -12.85 -9.43 -10.11
N PRO A 49 -12.66 -8.54 -9.12
CA PRO A 49 -12.21 -8.95 -7.79
C PRO A 49 -13.14 -10.02 -7.22
N ALA A 50 -12.57 -11.06 -6.64
CA ALA A 50 -13.36 -12.14 -6.03
C ALA A 50 -14.27 -11.56 -4.93
N GLU A 51 -15.51 -12.02 -4.89
CA GLU A 51 -16.49 -11.53 -3.93
C GLU A 51 -16.12 -12.04 -2.53
N THR A 52 -15.98 -11.10 -1.58
CA THR A 52 -15.74 -11.41 -0.17
C THR A 52 -17.09 -11.60 0.52
N THR A 53 -17.32 -12.77 1.11
CA THR A 53 -18.61 -13.13 1.75
C THR A 53 -18.57 -13.07 3.28
N VAL A 54 -17.57 -12.42 3.84
CA VAL A 54 -17.37 -12.24 5.28
C VAL A 54 -18.55 -11.50 5.91
N GLU A 55 -18.92 -11.89 7.14
CA GLU A 55 -19.92 -11.19 7.94
C GLU A 55 -19.50 -9.72 8.17
N ARG A 56 -20.50 -8.84 8.04
CA ARG A 56 -20.26 -7.38 8.20
C ARG A 56 -20.51 -6.95 9.62
N ALA A 57 -19.64 -6.06 10.11
CA ALA A 57 -19.86 -5.35 11.34
C ALA A 57 -21.09 -4.44 11.24
N PRO A 58 -21.79 -4.15 12.36
CA PRO A 58 -22.78 -3.10 12.41
C PRO A 58 -22.20 -1.77 11.91
N THR A 59 -23.06 -0.91 11.38
CA THR A 59 -22.64 0.42 10.92
C THR A 59 -21.93 1.17 12.04
N GLY A 60 -20.79 1.79 11.71
CA GLY A 60 -19.85 2.35 12.66
C GLY A 60 -20.44 3.30 13.71
N ASP A 61 -19.78 3.34 14.83
CA ASP A 61 -20.12 4.09 16.05
C ASP A 61 -19.62 5.54 16.03
N GLY A 62 -19.03 6.01 14.93
CA GLY A 62 -18.45 7.35 14.80
C GLY A 62 -17.00 7.44 15.28
N THR A 63 -16.26 6.34 15.40
CA THR A 63 -14.81 6.34 15.69
C THR A 63 -14.08 7.21 14.67
N THR A 64 -13.24 8.13 15.18
CA THR A 64 -12.44 9.05 14.37
C THR A 64 -10.96 8.79 14.61
N LEU A 65 -10.16 8.86 13.53
CA LEU A 65 -8.71 8.83 13.63
C LEU A 65 -8.17 10.21 13.98
N THR A 66 -7.25 10.26 14.92
CA THR A 66 -6.52 11.49 15.27
C THR A 66 -5.17 11.47 14.57
N ILE A 67 -4.88 12.51 13.80
CA ILE A 67 -3.55 12.72 13.22
C ILE A 67 -2.68 13.41 14.25
N SER A 68 -1.58 12.76 14.62
CA SER A 68 -0.60 13.31 15.55
C SER A 68 0.35 14.27 14.81
N PRO A 69 0.77 15.39 15.42
CA PRO A 69 1.85 16.20 14.87
C PRO A 69 3.15 15.38 14.84
N LEU A 70 4.11 15.81 14.02
CA LEU A 70 5.46 15.23 14.09
C LEU A 70 5.98 15.34 15.52
N PRO A 71 6.64 14.29 16.06
CA PRO A 71 7.21 14.36 17.38
C PRO A 71 8.31 15.43 17.44
N ASP A 72 8.20 16.32 18.42
CA ASP A 72 9.24 17.29 18.75
C ASP A 72 10.27 16.56 19.63
N GLY A 73 11.34 16.02 19.07
CA GLY A 73 12.30 15.31 19.89
C GLY A 73 13.52 14.76 19.16
N GLU A 74 14.36 14.07 19.92
CA GLU A 74 15.50 13.34 19.37
C GLU A 74 15.01 12.16 18.51
N ALA A 75 15.80 11.82 17.50
CA ALA A 75 15.48 10.68 16.64
C ALA A 75 15.50 9.38 17.47
N HIS A 76 14.40 8.64 17.41
CA HIS A 76 14.30 7.32 18.04
C HIS A 76 15.26 6.34 17.35
N SER A 77 15.83 5.43 18.12
CA SER A 77 16.55 4.28 17.57
C SER A 77 15.58 3.31 16.89
N LEU A 78 16.06 2.50 15.95
CA LEU A 78 15.24 1.46 15.31
C LEU A 78 14.61 0.50 16.33
N GLN A 79 15.31 0.22 17.43
CA GLN A 79 14.80 -0.64 18.49
C GLN A 79 13.64 0.01 19.25
N GLU A 80 13.73 1.29 19.55
CA GLU A 80 12.65 2.05 20.22
C GLU A 80 11.42 2.12 19.30
N ILE A 81 11.58 2.47 18.03
CA ILE A 81 10.50 2.49 17.05
C ILE A 81 9.81 1.12 16.99
N TYR A 82 10.60 0.04 16.92
CA TYR A 82 10.05 -1.30 16.89
C TYR A 82 9.20 -1.61 18.12
N GLN A 83 9.73 -1.33 19.33
CA GLN A 83 9.03 -1.58 20.60
C GLN A 83 7.74 -0.77 20.73
N GLU A 84 7.73 0.46 20.25
CA GLU A 84 6.54 1.32 20.28
C GLU A 84 5.45 0.89 19.28
N CYS A 85 5.85 0.35 18.12
CA CYS A 85 4.92 0.04 17.05
C CYS A 85 4.44 -1.41 17.04
N ILE A 86 5.23 -2.36 17.57
CA ILE A 86 4.98 -3.79 17.33
C ILE A 86 3.63 -4.27 17.86
N ASP A 87 3.17 -3.74 18.99
CA ASP A 87 1.89 -4.12 19.60
C ASP A 87 0.68 -3.61 18.80
N SER A 88 0.88 -2.64 17.91
CA SER A 88 -0.16 -2.16 17.00
C SER A 88 -0.25 -2.96 15.69
N ILE A 89 0.68 -3.90 15.45
CA ILE A 89 0.74 -4.71 14.24
C ILE A 89 0.14 -6.10 14.50
N VAL A 90 -0.72 -6.55 13.60
CA VAL A 90 -1.42 -7.83 13.71
C VAL A 90 -1.30 -8.65 12.43
N SER A 91 -1.46 -9.96 12.51
CA SER A 91 -1.60 -10.83 11.33
C SER A 91 -3.07 -10.97 10.96
N ILE A 92 -3.36 -10.91 9.66
CA ILE A 92 -4.68 -11.18 9.11
C ILE A 92 -4.63 -12.53 8.39
N ARG A 93 -5.63 -13.38 8.65
CA ARG A 93 -5.88 -14.63 7.95
C ARG A 93 -7.22 -14.56 7.26
N GLY A 94 -7.24 -14.66 5.94
CA GLY A 94 -8.44 -14.71 5.13
C GLY A 94 -8.66 -16.11 4.58
N TYR A 95 -9.70 -16.81 5.04
CA TYR A 95 -10.00 -18.18 4.65
C TYR A 95 -10.77 -18.20 3.34
N LEU A 96 -10.25 -18.93 2.35
CA LEU A 96 -10.84 -19.18 1.04
C LEU A 96 -11.43 -20.59 1.00
N ASP A 97 -12.21 -20.90 -0.05
CA ASP A 97 -12.67 -22.27 -0.29
C ASP A 97 -11.50 -23.26 -0.44
N SER A 98 -10.39 -22.79 -0.99
CA SER A 98 -9.16 -23.57 -1.13
C SER A 98 -7.95 -22.69 -0.77
N GLY A 99 -7.51 -22.78 0.47
CA GLY A 99 -6.33 -22.06 0.93
C GLY A 99 -6.66 -20.89 1.85
N MET A 100 -5.67 -20.02 2.03
CA MET A 100 -5.73 -18.90 2.96
C MET A 100 -4.87 -17.74 2.46
N ASN A 101 -5.39 -16.55 2.50
CA ASN A 101 -4.63 -15.32 2.36
C ASN A 101 -4.00 -14.94 3.71
N LEU A 102 -2.78 -14.45 3.66
CA LEU A 102 -2.06 -13.93 4.82
C LEU A 102 -1.65 -12.49 4.56
N GLY A 103 -1.73 -11.66 5.57
CA GLY A 103 -1.30 -10.26 5.47
C GLY A 103 -1.12 -9.60 6.83
N THR A 104 -0.79 -8.32 6.78
CA THR A 104 -0.61 -7.46 7.94
C THR A 104 -1.82 -6.57 8.13
N GLY A 105 -2.19 -6.34 9.39
CA GLY A 105 -3.12 -5.29 9.79
C GLY A 105 -2.50 -4.35 10.79
N VAL A 106 -3.07 -3.16 10.90
CA VAL A 106 -2.68 -2.13 11.88
C VAL A 106 -3.88 -1.77 12.73
N ILE A 107 -3.73 -1.80 14.05
CA ILE A 107 -4.79 -1.45 15.00
C ILE A 107 -5.07 0.05 14.92
N LEU A 108 -6.31 0.43 14.63
CA LEU A 108 -6.77 1.82 14.54
C LEU A 108 -7.28 2.36 15.88
N SER A 109 -7.89 1.49 16.69
CA SER A 109 -8.53 1.89 17.94
C SER A 109 -8.44 0.81 19.01
N ALA A 110 -8.51 1.23 20.26
CA ALA A 110 -8.38 0.33 21.40
C ALA A 110 -9.53 -0.66 21.56
N ASP A 111 -10.65 -0.42 20.90
CA ASP A 111 -11.86 -1.26 20.89
C ASP A 111 -11.93 -2.24 19.71
N GLY A 112 -10.88 -2.34 18.87
CA GLY A 112 -10.73 -3.42 17.90
C GLY A 112 -10.97 -3.09 16.44
N TYR A 113 -10.94 -1.82 16.02
CA TYR A 113 -10.86 -1.49 14.59
C TYR A 113 -9.45 -1.69 14.06
N ILE A 114 -9.34 -2.31 12.88
CA ILE A 114 -8.07 -2.68 12.25
C ILE A 114 -8.13 -2.33 10.78
N ILE A 115 -7.09 -1.70 10.25
CA ILE A 115 -6.92 -1.47 8.81
C ILE A 115 -5.99 -2.51 8.21
N THR A 116 -6.31 -2.96 7.00
CA THR A 116 -5.49 -3.87 6.19
C THR A 116 -5.69 -3.57 4.71
N ASN A 117 -5.03 -4.31 3.82
CA ASN A 117 -5.25 -4.19 2.39
C ASN A 117 -6.48 -4.98 1.93
N SER A 118 -7.20 -4.45 0.94
CA SER A 118 -8.39 -5.08 0.36
C SER A 118 -8.07 -6.44 -0.27
N HIS A 119 -6.91 -6.59 -0.93
CA HIS A 119 -6.49 -7.85 -1.54
C HIS A 119 -6.22 -8.97 -0.51
N VAL A 120 -5.84 -8.64 0.74
CA VAL A 120 -5.63 -9.63 1.82
C VAL A 120 -6.91 -10.37 2.17
N ILE A 121 -8.06 -9.68 2.09
CA ILE A 121 -9.37 -10.26 2.43
C ILE A 121 -10.16 -10.70 1.20
N GLU A 122 -9.61 -10.52 0.00
CA GLU A 122 -10.31 -10.82 -1.25
C GLU A 122 -10.69 -12.29 -1.34
N GLY A 123 -11.96 -12.56 -1.70
CA GLY A 123 -12.50 -13.93 -1.83
C GLY A 123 -12.68 -14.69 -0.52
N SER A 124 -12.37 -14.08 0.62
CA SER A 124 -12.48 -14.75 1.92
C SER A 124 -13.94 -14.91 2.35
N SER A 125 -14.23 -16.07 2.96
CA SER A 125 -15.51 -16.38 3.61
C SER A 125 -15.47 -16.18 5.13
N ARG A 126 -14.26 -16.18 5.73
CA ARG A 126 -14.01 -15.95 7.15
C ARG A 126 -12.68 -15.19 7.31
N LEU A 127 -12.62 -14.34 8.32
CA LEU A 127 -11.41 -13.59 8.67
C LEU A 127 -11.03 -13.85 10.12
N GLU A 128 -9.74 -13.98 10.37
CA GLU A 128 -9.17 -14.00 11.71
C GLU A 128 -8.09 -12.92 11.82
N VAL A 129 -7.99 -12.34 13.00
CA VAL A 129 -6.91 -11.45 13.42
C VAL A 129 -6.12 -12.14 14.52
N VAL A 130 -4.81 -12.19 14.35
CA VAL A 130 -3.87 -12.73 15.34
C VAL A 130 -3.04 -11.59 15.91
N LEU A 131 -3.17 -11.34 17.20
CA LEU A 131 -2.40 -10.32 17.93
C LEU A 131 -0.96 -10.78 18.18
N GLN A 132 -0.10 -9.86 18.63
CA GLN A 132 1.30 -10.18 18.98
C GLN A 132 1.43 -11.21 20.11
N ASP A 133 0.49 -11.21 21.05
CA ASP A 133 0.41 -12.16 22.16
C ASP A 133 -0.25 -13.50 21.77
N GLU A 134 -0.41 -13.77 20.47
CA GLU A 134 -0.98 -14.98 19.88
C GLU A 134 -2.49 -15.19 20.11
N ARG A 135 -3.19 -14.26 20.74
CA ARG A 135 -4.65 -14.29 20.78
C ARG A 135 -5.25 -14.18 19.39
N VAL A 136 -6.25 -14.99 19.10
CA VAL A 136 -6.94 -15.07 17.81
C VAL A 136 -8.37 -14.62 17.97
N PHE A 137 -8.85 -13.77 17.10
CA PHE A 137 -10.22 -13.24 17.09
C PHE A 137 -10.83 -13.41 15.70
N ASP A 138 -12.09 -13.81 15.65
CA ASP A 138 -12.88 -13.68 14.43
C ASP A 138 -13.08 -12.20 14.12
N ALA A 139 -12.96 -11.83 12.86
CA ALA A 139 -13.06 -10.45 12.40
C ALA A 139 -14.25 -10.24 11.48
N LEU A 140 -14.98 -9.16 11.70
CA LEU A 140 -16.08 -8.68 10.87
C LEU A 140 -15.58 -7.62 9.89
N LEU A 141 -16.14 -7.60 8.70
CA LEU A 141 -15.83 -6.56 7.70
C LEU A 141 -16.65 -5.29 7.97
N VAL A 142 -16.00 -4.19 8.26
CA VAL A 142 -16.62 -2.86 8.35
C VAL A 142 -16.85 -2.29 6.96
N GLY A 143 -15.78 -2.24 6.15
CA GLY A 143 -15.84 -1.74 4.79
C GLY A 143 -14.55 -2.03 4.03
N ARG A 144 -14.62 -1.95 2.71
CA ARG A 144 -13.45 -2.02 1.84
C ARG A 144 -13.57 -1.11 0.64
N ASP A 145 -12.44 -0.67 0.14
CA ASP A 145 -12.30 0.10 -1.09
C ASP A 145 -11.22 -0.56 -1.96
N VAL A 146 -11.63 -1.15 -3.07
CA VAL A 146 -10.74 -1.88 -3.97
C VAL A 146 -9.76 -0.95 -4.71
N PRO A 147 -10.19 0.23 -5.21
CA PRO A 147 -9.28 1.16 -5.88
C PRO A 147 -8.12 1.65 -5.02
N SER A 148 -8.34 1.90 -3.72
CA SER A 148 -7.28 2.30 -2.79
C SER A 148 -6.58 1.13 -2.13
N ASP A 149 -7.05 -0.10 -2.38
CA ASP A 149 -6.58 -1.34 -1.74
C ASP A 149 -6.64 -1.28 -0.21
N LEU A 150 -7.73 -0.74 0.35
CA LEU A 150 -7.93 -0.63 1.79
C LEU A 150 -9.15 -1.43 2.24
N ALA A 151 -9.05 -2.01 3.44
CA ALA A 151 -10.16 -2.61 4.16
C ALA A 151 -10.08 -2.31 5.65
N VAL A 152 -11.23 -2.18 6.31
CA VAL A 152 -11.35 -2.01 7.75
C VAL A 152 -12.11 -3.19 8.33
N LEU A 153 -11.55 -3.78 9.36
CA LEU A 153 -12.07 -4.91 10.09
C LEU A 153 -12.42 -4.50 11.53
N LYS A 154 -13.29 -5.28 12.17
CA LYS A 154 -13.64 -5.12 13.60
C LYS A 154 -13.50 -6.47 14.30
N ILE A 155 -12.81 -6.48 15.42
CA ILE A 155 -12.74 -7.61 16.35
C ILE A 155 -13.37 -7.22 17.69
N GLU A 156 -13.91 -8.19 18.41
CA GLU A 156 -14.44 -8.00 19.76
C GLU A 156 -13.30 -8.15 20.77
N CYS A 157 -12.55 -7.06 20.96
CA CYS A 157 -11.45 -6.98 21.91
C CYS A 157 -11.23 -5.54 22.34
N ASP A 158 -11.11 -5.32 23.64
CA ASP A 158 -10.81 -4.02 24.25
C ASP A 158 -9.37 -3.98 24.75
N GLY A 159 -8.87 -2.75 24.98
CA GLY A 159 -7.56 -2.52 25.57
C GLY A 159 -6.40 -2.80 24.62
N LEU A 160 -6.64 -2.73 23.32
CA LEU A 160 -5.60 -2.83 22.30
C LEU A 160 -4.74 -1.56 22.27
N SER A 161 -3.51 -1.69 21.72
CA SER A 161 -2.57 -0.60 21.50
C SER A 161 -2.72 -0.06 20.07
N PRO A 162 -3.43 1.06 19.83
CA PRO A 162 -3.57 1.62 18.48
C PRO A 162 -2.25 2.22 18.00
N ALA A 163 -2.01 2.15 16.69
CA ALA A 163 -0.94 2.90 16.05
C ALA A 163 -1.21 4.41 16.09
N GLN A 164 -0.15 5.19 16.18
CA GLN A 164 -0.23 6.64 16.00
C GLN A 164 -0.19 6.96 14.50
N PHE A 165 -1.09 7.83 14.05
CA PHE A 165 -1.16 8.28 12.66
C PHE A 165 -0.54 9.66 12.52
N GLY A 166 0.42 9.80 11.61
CA GLY A 166 1.05 11.06 11.25
C GLY A 166 0.54 11.62 9.92
N ASP A 167 0.90 12.86 9.64
CA ASP A 167 0.62 13.52 8.36
C ASP A 167 1.75 13.21 7.37
N SER A 168 1.50 12.34 6.41
CA SER A 168 2.48 11.94 5.39
C SER A 168 2.88 13.10 4.44
N SER A 169 2.11 14.19 4.39
CA SER A 169 2.45 15.37 3.59
C SER A 169 3.66 16.14 4.15
N LEU A 170 4.03 15.89 5.40
CA LEU A 170 5.19 16.49 6.08
C LEU A 170 6.49 15.75 5.79
N LEU A 171 6.44 14.53 5.23
CA LEU A 171 7.63 13.75 4.88
C LEU A 171 8.34 14.37 3.67
N VAL A 172 9.67 14.38 3.71
CA VAL A 172 10.52 14.85 2.61
C VAL A 172 11.46 13.74 2.13
N VAL A 173 11.92 13.87 0.89
CA VAL A 173 12.89 12.91 0.33
C VAL A 173 14.19 12.93 1.12
N GLY A 174 14.60 11.78 1.64
CA GLY A 174 15.79 11.62 2.49
C GLY A 174 15.47 11.39 3.97
N ASP A 175 14.20 11.52 4.39
CA ASP A 175 13.80 11.13 5.74
C ASP A 175 14.01 9.62 5.94
N PRO A 176 14.55 9.19 7.08
CA PRO A 176 14.63 7.77 7.40
C PRO A 176 13.22 7.21 7.66
N VAL A 177 12.95 6.05 7.10
CA VAL A 177 11.68 5.34 7.28
C VAL A 177 11.94 3.87 7.57
N VAL A 178 11.03 3.23 8.30
CA VAL A 178 11.05 1.79 8.54
C VAL A 178 9.71 1.17 8.16
N ALA A 179 9.74 -0.06 7.69
CA ALA A 179 8.53 -0.85 7.47
C ALA A 179 8.48 -1.99 8.49
N ILE A 180 7.33 -2.16 9.16
CA ILE A 180 7.07 -3.24 10.11
C ILE A 180 5.84 -4.00 9.65
N GLY A 181 5.91 -5.35 9.62
CA GLY A 181 4.78 -6.16 9.18
C GLY A 181 4.94 -7.65 9.44
N ASN A 182 3.93 -8.40 9.00
CA ASN A 182 3.86 -9.86 9.09
C ASN A 182 3.71 -10.46 7.68
N PRO A 183 4.73 -10.35 6.80
CA PRO A 183 4.57 -10.55 5.35
C PRO A 183 4.17 -11.96 4.93
N LEU A 184 4.49 -12.99 5.70
CA LEU A 184 4.15 -14.39 5.40
C LEU A 184 3.46 -15.08 6.59
N GLY A 185 2.73 -14.33 7.41
CA GLY A 185 2.06 -14.86 8.59
C GLY A 185 2.99 -15.00 9.81
N GLU A 186 2.74 -16.05 10.62
CA GLU A 186 3.34 -16.18 11.95
C GLU A 186 4.85 -16.39 11.94
N GLU A 187 5.40 -17.03 10.91
CA GLU A 187 6.85 -17.34 10.83
C GLU A 187 7.71 -16.08 10.66
N LEU A 188 7.15 -15.02 10.05
CA LEU A 188 7.83 -13.74 9.84
C LEU A 188 7.13 -12.59 10.57
N ARG A 189 6.46 -12.89 11.67
CA ARG A 189 5.78 -11.89 12.50
C ARG A 189 6.76 -10.87 13.04
N GLY A 190 6.40 -9.58 12.93
CA GLY A 190 7.22 -8.49 13.43
C GLY A 190 8.50 -8.25 12.63
N THR A 191 8.54 -8.63 11.36
CA THR A 191 9.67 -8.29 10.49
C THR A 191 9.75 -6.77 10.34
N MET A 192 10.95 -6.21 10.59
CA MET A 192 11.26 -4.81 10.37
C MET A 192 12.38 -4.68 9.33
N THR A 193 12.25 -3.69 8.44
CA THR A 193 13.28 -3.32 7.46
C THR A 193 13.39 -1.80 7.37
N ASP A 194 14.59 -1.28 7.14
CA ASP A 194 14.98 0.11 6.94
C ASP A 194 15.50 0.33 5.50
#